data_38df8edc9e9ca454f4f971eb0401dc80
#
_entry.id   38df8edc9e9ca454f4f971eb0401dc80
#
_cell.length_a   1.000
_cell.length_b   1.000
_cell.length_c   1.000
_cell.angle_alpha   90.00
_cell.angle_beta   90.00
_cell.angle_gamma   90.00
#
_symmetry.space_group_name_H-M   'P 1'
#
loop_
_entity.id
_entity.type
_entity.pdbx_description
1 polymer ?
#
loop_
_entity_poly.entity_id
_entity_poly.type
_entity_poly.pdbx_seq_one_letter_code
_entity_poly.pdbx_strand_id
1 'polypeptide(L)'
;MIPETELLRCPQAGTRNTNAANAAPQIELSIFFLADNLLASRIVPSILQIAAASLKHFAMAGYSGTPLAQKLGIKPAMSVVVINEPANYRKLLGRSADGLEFSDRVETGSSFVHFFTPRRSELKRKLPILREKVVDSGTVWVSWPKKSAGVPTDVTEDVIRAVALPLGFVDVKVCAIDDTWSGLRLMVRRTNRKLTTTK
;
A
#
# COMPACT_ATOMS: atom_id res chain seq x y z
N MET A 1 -8.00 42.33 48.75
CA MET A 1 -7.75 43.70 48.31
C MET A 1 -7.44 43.66 46.85
N ILE A 2 -8.44 43.92 46.02
CA ILE A 2 -8.38 44.09 44.57
C ILE A 2 -8.14 45.58 44.31
N PRO A 3 -7.48 45.98 43.26
CA PRO A 3 -8.15 46.71 42.19
C PRO A 3 -7.78 46.11 40.81
N GLU A 4 -8.76 45.78 39.95
CA GLU A 4 -9.54 46.61 39.02
C GLU A 4 -8.72 47.38 37.97
N THR A 5 -8.95 46.96 36.73
CA THR A 5 -9.34 47.71 35.54
C THR A 5 -8.26 48.47 34.77
N GLU A 6 -8.01 48.05 33.53
CA GLU A 6 -8.11 49.00 32.41
C GLU A 6 -8.44 48.31 31.07
N LEU A 7 -9.57 48.68 30.54
CA LEU A 7 -10.08 48.46 29.19
C LEU A 7 -9.39 49.43 28.22
N LEU A 8 -8.83 48.95 27.14
CA LEU A 8 -8.56 49.78 25.95
C LEU A 8 -8.99 49.02 24.69
N ARG A 9 -10.16 49.27 24.31
CA ARG A 9 -10.87 49.82 23.15
C ARG A 9 -10.14 49.62 21.79
N CYS A 10 -10.79 48.80 20.96
CA CYS A 10 -10.58 48.75 19.50
C CYS A 10 -10.92 50.09 18.82
N PRO A 11 -10.31 50.38 17.69
CA PRO A 11 -10.99 51.14 16.62
C PRO A 11 -11.40 50.22 15.48
N GLN A 12 -12.68 50.28 15.18
CA GLN A 12 -13.28 49.94 13.90
C GLN A 12 -12.91 51.00 12.89
N ALA A 13 -12.54 50.61 11.68
CA ALA A 13 -13.05 51.18 10.44
C ALA A 13 -12.28 50.67 9.22
N GLY A 14 -13.03 50.30 8.22
CA GLY A 14 -12.57 50.36 6.85
C GLY A 14 -13.06 49.26 5.94
N THR A 15 -14.34 49.25 5.64
CA THR A 15 -14.91 48.57 4.44
C THR A 15 -14.19 49.05 3.17
N ARG A 16 -13.62 48.13 2.42
CA ARG A 16 -13.53 48.30 0.96
C ARG A 16 -13.70 46.96 0.29
N ASN A 17 -14.87 46.83 -0.29
CA ASN A 17 -15.32 45.87 -1.25
C ASN A 17 -14.51 46.08 -2.56
N THR A 18 -13.79 45.09 -3.02
CA THR A 18 -13.42 44.94 -4.43
C THR A 18 -13.53 43.50 -4.83
N ASN A 19 -14.61 43.21 -5.52
CA ASN A 19 -14.76 42.05 -6.37
C ASN A 19 -13.59 41.99 -7.36
N ALA A 20 -12.77 40.96 -7.25
CA ALA A 20 -11.91 40.53 -8.32
C ALA A 20 -12.28 39.06 -8.59
N ALA A 21 -12.98 38.90 -9.69
CA ALA A 21 -13.43 37.65 -10.24
C ALA A 21 -12.27 36.67 -10.43
N ASN A 22 -12.43 35.49 -9.92
CA ASN A 22 -11.68 34.31 -10.28
C ASN A 22 -11.96 33.99 -11.77
N ALA A 23 -11.07 34.39 -12.63
CA ALA A 23 -11.02 33.91 -14.01
C ALA A 23 -10.12 32.66 -14.04
N ALA A 24 -10.71 31.50 -13.95
CA ALA A 24 -10.10 30.28 -14.41
C ALA A 24 -9.94 30.39 -15.94
N PRO A 25 -8.81 29.99 -16.53
CA PRO A 25 -8.71 29.94 -17.98
C PRO A 25 -9.61 28.82 -18.50
N GLN A 26 -10.70 29.20 -19.09
CA GLN A 26 -11.48 28.37 -19.99
C GLN A 26 -10.59 28.10 -21.21
N ILE A 27 -10.01 26.90 -21.26
CA ILE A 27 -9.46 26.40 -22.52
C ILE A 27 -10.67 26.00 -23.34
N GLU A 28 -11.14 26.92 -24.14
CA GLU A 28 -12.20 26.72 -25.11
C GLU A 28 -11.86 25.55 -26.05
N LEU A 29 -12.76 24.62 -26.09
CA LEU A 29 -12.92 23.66 -27.18
C LEU A 29 -13.26 24.41 -28.51
N SER A 30 -12.27 24.95 -29.14
CA SER A 30 -12.37 25.51 -30.50
C SER A 30 -11.50 24.80 -31.49
N ILE A 31 -11.51 23.44 -31.44
CA ILE A 31 -10.92 22.61 -32.50
C ILE A 31 -11.98 21.66 -33.08
N PHE A 32 -13.17 22.21 -33.28
CA PHE A 32 -14.25 21.45 -33.94
C PHE A 32 -14.91 22.22 -35.09
N PHE A 33 -14.12 22.89 -35.92
CA PHE A 33 -14.66 23.36 -37.21
C PHE A 33 -13.49 23.81 -38.11
N LEU A 34 -12.70 22.87 -38.64
CA LEU A 34 -11.91 23.06 -39.88
C LEU A 34 -11.34 21.69 -40.31
N ALA A 35 -12.22 20.81 -40.71
CA ALA A 35 -11.85 19.56 -41.36
C ALA A 35 -12.75 19.33 -42.55
N ASP A 36 -12.66 20.24 -43.52
CA ASP A 36 -13.03 19.94 -44.89
C ASP A 36 -11.97 20.64 -45.78
N ASN A 37 -10.98 19.89 -46.19
CA ASN A 37 -10.48 19.76 -47.54
C ASN A 37 -9.09 19.14 -47.59
N LEU A 38 -9.07 17.96 -48.17
CA LEU A 38 -8.05 17.37 -49.05
C LEU A 38 -6.58 17.26 -48.56
N LEU A 39 -6.09 16.02 -48.55
CA LEU A 39 -4.69 15.59 -48.59
C LEU A 39 -3.93 15.45 -47.25
N ALA A 40 -4.50 14.76 -46.26
CA ALA A 40 -3.70 14.25 -45.14
C ALA A 40 -4.03 12.78 -44.78
N SER A 41 -4.28 11.94 -45.78
CA SER A 41 -4.75 10.59 -45.57
C SER A 41 -3.65 9.53 -45.30
N ARG A 42 -2.41 9.91 -44.98
CA ARG A 42 -1.35 8.90 -44.78
C ARG A 42 -0.34 9.11 -43.64
N ILE A 43 -0.39 10.18 -42.87
CA ILE A 43 0.66 10.48 -41.86
C ILE A 43 0.13 10.48 -40.40
N VAL A 44 -1.18 10.61 -40.19
CA VAL A 44 -1.76 10.76 -38.84
C VAL A 44 -1.92 9.47 -38.03
N PRO A 45 -2.01 8.26 -38.64
CA PRO A 45 -2.12 7.04 -37.81
C PRO A 45 -0.87 6.70 -37.01
N SER A 46 0.32 7.12 -37.45
CA SER A 46 1.57 6.76 -36.79
C SER A 46 1.81 7.47 -35.46
N ILE A 47 1.40 8.72 -35.31
CA ILE A 47 1.64 9.49 -34.09
C ILE A 47 0.68 9.06 -32.98
N LEU A 48 -0.58 8.78 -33.30
CA LEU A 48 -1.56 8.30 -32.34
C LEU A 48 -1.29 6.85 -31.90
N GLN A 49 -0.77 6.02 -32.79
CA GLN A 49 -0.32 4.66 -32.45
C GLN A 49 0.97 4.64 -31.65
N ILE A 50 1.91 5.57 -31.90
CA ILE A 50 3.14 5.70 -31.11
C ILE A 50 2.81 6.23 -29.72
N ALA A 51 1.89 7.19 -29.56
CA ALA A 51 1.43 7.68 -28.26
C ALA A 51 0.68 6.57 -27.47
N ALA A 52 -0.17 5.79 -28.13
CA ALA A 52 -0.87 4.67 -27.51
C ALA A 52 0.06 3.48 -27.18
N ALA A 53 1.10 3.25 -27.97
CA ALA A 53 2.14 2.25 -27.68
C ALA A 53 3.07 2.72 -26.56
N SER A 54 3.37 4.03 -26.48
CA SER A 54 4.19 4.60 -25.39
C SER A 54 3.48 4.57 -24.03
N LEU A 55 2.15 4.72 -24.00
CA LEU A 55 1.36 4.55 -22.76
C LEU A 55 1.27 3.08 -22.32
N LYS A 56 1.41 2.12 -23.23
CA LYS A 56 1.44 0.69 -22.88
C LYS A 56 2.82 0.19 -22.42
N HIS A 57 3.89 0.92 -22.69
CA HIS A 57 5.25 0.56 -22.28
C HIS A 57 5.68 1.18 -20.95
N PHE A 58 4.84 2.00 -20.32
CA PHE A 58 5.03 2.40 -18.91
C PHE A 58 4.40 1.40 -17.92
N ALA A 59 4.07 0.20 -18.38
CA ALA A 59 3.86 -0.92 -17.48
C ALA A 59 5.24 -1.34 -16.96
N MET A 60 5.58 -0.81 -15.80
CA MET A 60 6.78 -1.08 -15.03
C MET A 60 7.08 -2.59 -15.05
N ALA A 61 8.21 -2.97 -15.64
CA ALA A 61 8.71 -4.34 -15.63
C ALA A 61 8.74 -4.85 -14.17
N GLY A 62 7.88 -5.81 -13.83
CA GLY A 62 7.77 -6.39 -12.49
C GLY A 62 6.42 -6.26 -11.79
N TYR A 63 5.49 -5.46 -12.28
CA TYR A 63 4.12 -5.40 -11.74
C TYR A 63 3.21 -6.36 -12.49
N SER A 64 2.94 -7.53 -11.91
CA SER A 64 1.86 -8.37 -12.44
C SER A 64 0.54 -7.63 -12.21
N GLY A 65 -0.35 -7.57 -13.22
CA GLY A 65 -1.67 -6.94 -13.12
C GLY A 65 -2.63 -7.58 -12.10
N THR A 66 -2.15 -8.57 -11.33
CA THR A 66 -2.93 -9.24 -10.29
C THR A 66 -3.16 -8.30 -9.10
N PRO A 67 -4.41 -8.11 -8.64
CA PRO A 67 -4.72 -7.31 -7.47
C PRO A 67 -3.94 -7.75 -6.22
N LEU A 68 -3.54 -6.80 -5.38
CA LEU A 68 -2.70 -7.08 -4.20
C LEU A 68 -3.37 -8.10 -3.25
N ALA A 69 -4.65 -7.96 -2.98
CA ALA A 69 -5.39 -8.90 -2.13
C ALA A 69 -5.27 -10.35 -2.62
N GLN A 70 -5.37 -10.57 -3.93
CA GLN A 70 -5.19 -11.88 -4.54
C GLN A 70 -3.74 -12.38 -4.44
N LYS A 71 -2.75 -11.49 -4.63
CA LYS A 71 -1.33 -11.84 -4.42
C LYS A 71 -1.05 -12.31 -3.01
N LEU A 72 -1.64 -11.62 -2.02
CA LEU A 72 -1.51 -11.92 -0.59
C LEU A 72 -2.32 -13.13 -0.15
N GLY A 73 -3.35 -13.53 -0.92
CA GLY A 73 -4.28 -14.59 -0.56
C GLY A 73 -5.35 -14.13 0.43
N ILE A 74 -5.68 -12.86 0.45
CA ILE A 74 -6.77 -12.28 1.24
C ILE A 74 -8.09 -12.65 0.57
N LYS A 75 -9.01 -13.18 1.36
CA LYS A 75 -10.37 -13.55 0.93
C LYS A 75 -11.39 -12.61 1.58
N PRO A 76 -12.59 -12.45 1.00
CA PRO A 76 -13.67 -11.70 1.62
C PRO A 76 -13.97 -12.18 3.04
N ALA A 77 -14.36 -11.26 3.91
CA ALA A 77 -14.71 -11.51 5.31
C ALA A 77 -13.59 -12.13 6.17
N MET A 78 -12.31 -11.96 5.77
CA MET A 78 -11.19 -12.38 6.61
C MET A 78 -10.89 -11.32 7.66
N SER A 79 -10.47 -11.79 8.86
CA SER A 79 -9.76 -10.95 9.83
C SER A 79 -8.29 -10.85 9.42
N VAL A 80 -7.81 -9.62 9.25
CA VAL A 80 -6.48 -9.29 8.74
C VAL A 80 -5.73 -8.48 9.79
N VAL A 81 -4.70 -9.07 10.37
CA VAL A 81 -3.81 -8.34 11.27
C VAL A 81 -2.71 -7.66 10.47
N VAL A 82 -2.57 -6.34 10.62
CA VAL A 82 -1.52 -5.55 9.95
C VAL A 82 -0.68 -4.84 10.99
N ILE A 83 0.60 -5.20 11.08
CA ILE A 83 1.54 -4.60 12.02
C ILE A 83 2.41 -3.59 11.28
N ASN A 84 2.50 -2.36 11.81
CA ASN A 84 3.18 -1.23 11.18
C ASN A 84 2.60 -0.93 9.78
N GLU A 85 1.28 -0.83 9.69
CA GLU A 85 0.54 -0.61 8.44
C GLU A 85 1.05 0.65 7.70
N PRO A 86 1.49 0.56 6.44
CA PRO A 86 1.75 1.74 5.63
C PRO A 86 0.47 2.52 5.35
N ALA A 87 0.55 3.85 5.30
CA ALA A 87 -0.61 4.73 5.15
C ALA A 87 -1.48 4.44 3.90
N ASN A 88 -0.86 3.91 2.84
CA ASN A 88 -1.52 3.58 1.59
C ASN A 88 -2.01 2.12 1.49
N TYR A 89 -1.80 1.27 2.51
CA TYR A 89 -2.01 -0.16 2.42
C TYR A 89 -3.45 -0.54 2.04
N ARG A 90 -4.44 0.03 2.73
CA ARG A 90 -5.86 -0.25 2.44
C ARG A 90 -6.28 0.23 1.05
N LYS A 91 -5.72 1.35 0.59
CA LYS A 91 -5.93 1.84 -0.78
C LYS A 91 -5.37 0.87 -1.82
N LEU A 92 -4.23 0.22 -1.53
CA LEU A 92 -3.62 -0.79 -2.41
C LEU A 92 -4.47 -2.07 -2.52
N LEU A 93 -5.21 -2.41 -1.47
CA LEU A 93 -6.15 -3.54 -1.50
C LEU A 93 -7.40 -3.22 -2.32
N GLY A 94 -7.74 -1.92 -2.49
CA GLY A 94 -8.90 -1.46 -3.23
C GLY A 94 -10.20 -2.00 -2.64
N ARG A 95 -11.17 -2.34 -3.49
CA ARG A 95 -12.48 -2.92 -3.05
C ARG A 95 -12.34 -4.23 -2.27
N SER A 96 -11.20 -4.91 -2.36
CA SER A 96 -10.97 -6.12 -1.56
C SER A 96 -10.77 -5.82 -0.07
N ALA A 97 -10.60 -4.55 0.30
CA ALA A 97 -10.58 -4.12 1.70
C ALA A 97 -12.00 -4.02 2.30
N ASP A 98 -13.03 -3.91 1.46
CA ASP A 98 -14.41 -3.80 1.91
C ASP A 98 -14.85 -5.13 2.57
N GLY A 99 -15.38 -5.04 3.78
CA GLY A 99 -15.81 -6.21 4.55
C GLY A 99 -14.68 -7.02 5.19
N LEU A 100 -13.43 -6.53 5.21
CA LEU A 100 -12.34 -7.09 6.00
C LEU A 100 -12.32 -6.47 7.40
N GLU A 101 -12.05 -7.30 8.39
CA GLU A 101 -11.80 -6.85 9.76
C GLU A 101 -10.30 -6.60 9.94
N PHE A 102 -9.90 -5.34 10.16
CA PHE A 102 -8.51 -4.98 10.38
C PHE A 102 -8.20 -4.81 11.86
N SER A 103 -7.06 -5.39 12.28
CA SER A 103 -6.47 -5.22 13.61
C SER A 103 -4.98 -4.92 13.50
N ASP A 104 -4.44 -4.16 14.44
CA ASP A 104 -3.00 -3.94 14.62
C ASP A 104 -2.38 -4.89 15.65
N ARG A 105 -3.22 -5.69 16.34
CA ARG A 105 -2.83 -6.62 17.40
C ARG A 105 -3.01 -8.05 16.96
N VAL A 106 -1.95 -8.84 17.12
CA VAL A 106 -2.01 -10.27 16.89
C VAL A 106 -2.58 -10.97 18.13
N GLU A 107 -3.62 -11.75 17.94
CA GLU A 107 -4.24 -12.59 18.97
C GLU A 107 -3.96 -14.06 18.72
N THR A 108 -4.10 -14.89 19.77
CA THR A 108 -4.01 -16.34 19.62
C THR A 108 -5.14 -16.83 18.72
N GLY A 109 -4.79 -17.59 17.68
CA GLY A 109 -5.74 -18.01 16.66
C GLY A 109 -5.77 -17.15 15.40
N SER A 110 -4.97 -16.08 15.31
CA SER A 110 -4.85 -15.29 14.09
C SER A 110 -4.50 -16.15 12.90
N SER A 111 -5.26 -16.02 11.80
CA SER A 111 -5.05 -16.82 10.58
C SER A 111 -4.25 -16.08 9.50
N PHE A 112 -4.23 -14.75 9.55
CA PHE A 112 -3.52 -13.92 8.60
C PHE A 112 -2.87 -12.73 9.30
N VAL A 113 -1.56 -12.60 9.13
CA VAL A 113 -0.78 -11.46 9.65
C VAL A 113 0.09 -10.88 8.53
N HIS A 114 0.06 -9.56 8.38
CA HIS A 114 0.98 -8.83 7.51
C HIS A 114 1.83 -7.87 8.36
N PHE A 115 3.11 -8.13 8.43
CA PHE A 115 4.06 -7.41 9.26
C PHE A 115 5.05 -6.63 8.38
N PHE A 116 5.06 -5.31 8.54
CA PHE A 116 5.97 -4.40 7.85
C PHE A 116 7.10 -4.00 8.79
N THR A 117 8.35 -4.15 8.37
CA THR A 117 9.50 -3.69 9.16
C THR A 117 10.72 -3.42 8.30
N PRO A 118 11.40 -2.27 8.51
CA PRO A 118 12.70 -2.00 7.94
C PRO A 118 13.85 -2.51 8.84
N ARG A 119 13.57 -3.01 10.05
CA ARG A 119 14.57 -3.30 11.07
C ARG A 119 14.65 -4.79 11.44
N ARG A 120 15.84 -5.36 11.30
CA ARG A 120 16.14 -6.75 11.70
C ARG A 120 15.92 -7.00 13.19
N SER A 121 16.20 -6.03 14.04
CA SER A 121 15.97 -6.13 15.49
C SER A 121 14.48 -6.33 15.80
N GLU A 122 13.61 -5.61 15.12
CA GLU A 122 12.18 -5.73 15.28
C GLU A 122 11.67 -7.08 14.74
N LEU A 123 12.18 -7.50 13.56
CA LEU A 123 11.87 -8.80 12.99
C LEU A 123 12.19 -9.93 13.97
N LYS A 124 13.41 -9.92 14.55
CA LYS A 124 13.83 -10.94 15.54
C LYS A 124 12.96 -10.97 16.79
N ARG A 125 12.48 -9.83 17.23
CA ARG A 125 11.62 -9.71 18.42
C ARG A 125 10.18 -10.15 18.14
N LYS A 126 9.62 -9.76 16.98
CA LYS A 126 8.20 -9.99 16.67
C LYS A 126 7.92 -11.38 16.11
N LEU A 127 8.79 -11.92 15.25
CA LEU A 127 8.50 -13.14 14.52
C LEU A 127 8.29 -14.38 15.41
N PRO A 128 9.01 -14.58 16.53
CA PRO A 128 8.70 -15.65 17.49
C PRO A 128 7.29 -15.54 18.08
N ILE A 129 6.87 -14.33 18.44
CA ILE A 129 5.52 -14.06 18.99
C ILE A 129 4.44 -14.38 17.94
N LEU A 130 4.69 -14.02 16.66
CA LEU A 130 3.78 -14.38 15.58
C LEU A 130 3.68 -15.89 15.40
N ARG A 131 4.81 -16.62 15.55
CA ARG A 131 4.82 -18.08 15.44
C ARG A 131 3.93 -18.75 16.52
N GLU A 132 3.91 -18.20 17.73
CA GLU A 132 3.10 -18.74 18.84
C GLU A 132 1.61 -18.44 18.67
N LYS A 133 1.27 -17.26 18.12
CA LYS A 133 -0.12 -16.78 18.08
C LYS A 133 -0.86 -17.14 16.80
N VAL A 134 -0.14 -17.31 15.70
CA VAL A 134 -0.76 -17.66 14.40
C VAL A 134 -1.08 -19.15 14.36
N VAL A 135 -2.27 -19.49 13.86
CA VAL A 135 -2.67 -20.90 13.67
C VAL A 135 -1.72 -21.61 12.69
N ASP A 136 -1.58 -22.92 12.83
CA ASP A 136 -0.65 -23.71 12.01
C ASP A 136 -0.97 -23.69 10.50
N SER A 137 -2.22 -23.45 10.13
CA SER A 137 -2.66 -23.24 8.74
C SER A 137 -2.56 -21.78 8.29
N GLY A 138 -2.21 -20.87 9.20
CA GLY A 138 -2.19 -19.43 8.96
C GLY A 138 -1.04 -18.98 8.07
N THR A 139 -1.12 -17.75 7.69
CA THR A 139 -0.14 -17.07 6.81
C THR A 139 0.44 -15.85 7.52
N VAL A 140 1.76 -15.73 7.50
CA VAL A 140 2.47 -14.54 7.93
C VAL A 140 3.19 -13.95 6.71
N TRP A 141 2.85 -12.72 6.35
CA TRP A 141 3.63 -11.94 5.40
C TRP A 141 4.58 -11.03 6.16
N VAL A 142 5.84 -11.05 5.78
CA VAL A 142 6.85 -10.09 6.26
C VAL A 142 7.25 -9.22 5.10
N SER A 143 7.04 -7.91 5.24
CA SER A 143 7.38 -6.93 4.21
C SER A 143 8.50 -6.01 4.66
N TRP A 144 9.42 -5.74 3.71
CA TRP A 144 10.60 -4.89 3.90
C TRP A 144 10.74 -3.90 2.75
N PRO A 145 11.41 -2.75 2.98
CA PRO A 145 11.66 -1.78 1.92
C PRO A 145 12.56 -2.34 0.82
N LYS A 146 12.19 -2.09 -0.43
CA LYS A 146 13.03 -2.38 -1.59
C LYS A 146 14.28 -1.49 -1.58
N LYS A 147 15.39 -1.99 -2.10
CA LYS A 147 16.61 -1.19 -2.28
C LYS A 147 16.37 0.06 -3.12
N SER A 148 15.52 -0.04 -4.15
CA SER A 148 15.15 1.06 -5.04
C SER A 148 14.31 2.16 -4.39
N ALA A 149 13.70 1.88 -3.23
CA ALA A 149 12.86 2.86 -2.51
C ALA A 149 13.66 3.88 -1.70
N GLY A 150 14.98 3.70 -1.54
CA GLY A 150 15.82 4.61 -0.78
C GLY A 150 15.52 4.66 0.74
N VAL A 151 14.67 3.78 1.24
CA VAL A 151 14.36 3.69 2.67
C VAL A 151 15.45 2.85 3.36
N PRO A 152 16.12 3.39 4.40
CA PRO A 152 17.12 2.64 5.15
C PRO A 152 16.54 1.36 5.74
N THR A 153 17.19 0.23 5.47
CA THR A 153 16.75 -1.08 5.98
C THR A 153 17.94 -2.02 6.11
N ASP A 154 17.94 -2.83 7.16
CA ASP A 154 18.82 -3.98 7.36
C ASP A 154 18.08 -5.32 7.21
N VAL A 155 16.86 -5.28 6.61
CA VAL A 155 16.05 -6.44 6.31
C VAL A 155 16.14 -6.75 4.82
N THR A 156 16.45 -8.00 4.53
CA THR A 156 16.43 -8.59 3.19
C THR A 156 15.68 -9.91 3.23
N GLU A 157 15.40 -10.47 2.08
CA GLU A 157 14.80 -11.80 1.97
C GLU A 157 15.59 -12.86 2.76
N ASP A 158 16.93 -12.85 2.63
CA ASP A 158 17.79 -13.79 3.34
C ASP A 158 17.81 -13.57 4.85
N VAL A 159 17.74 -12.31 5.30
CA VAL A 159 17.61 -11.99 6.73
C VAL A 159 16.30 -12.53 7.27
N ILE A 160 15.21 -12.43 6.52
CA ILE A 160 13.91 -12.99 6.95
C ILE A 160 14.00 -14.51 7.04
N ARG A 161 14.57 -15.18 6.03
CA ARG A 161 14.78 -16.64 6.06
C ARG A 161 15.63 -17.06 7.25
N ALA A 162 16.75 -16.37 7.49
CA ALA A 162 17.64 -16.69 8.61
C ALA A 162 16.94 -16.62 9.98
N VAL A 163 15.91 -15.76 10.14
CA VAL A 163 15.14 -15.65 11.38
C VAL A 163 13.95 -16.63 11.38
N ALA A 164 13.26 -16.81 10.25
CA ALA A 164 12.02 -17.55 10.16
C ALA A 164 12.20 -19.08 10.16
N LEU A 165 13.20 -19.59 9.43
CA LEU A 165 13.36 -21.04 9.27
C LEU A 165 13.65 -21.77 10.59
N PRO A 166 14.50 -21.24 11.51
CA PRO A 166 14.70 -21.86 12.84
C PRO A 166 13.45 -21.87 13.70
N LEU A 167 12.50 -20.94 13.47
CA LEU A 167 11.22 -20.88 14.19
C LEU A 167 10.18 -21.89 13.65
N GLY A 168 10.56 -22.67 12.64
CA GLY A 168 9.67 -23.67 12.03
C GLY A 168 8.74 -23.12 10.96
N PHE A 169 9.02 -21.95 10.42
CA PHE A 169 8.39 -21.47 9.19
C PHE A 169 9.04 -22.09 7.95
N VAL A 170 8.31 -22.02 6.84
CA VAL A 170 8.84 -22.15 5.47
C VAL A 170 8.47 -20.91 4.69
N ASP A 171 9.35 -20.49 3.82
CA ASP A 171 9.08 -19.47 2.82
C ASP A 171 8.33 -20.08 1.63
N VAL A 172 7.33 -19.37 1.16
CA VAL A 172 6.44 -19.89 0.11
C VAL A 172 6.52 -19.07 -1.15
N LYS A 173 6.56 -17.74 -1.01
CA LYS A 173 6.42 -16.84 -2.14
C LYS A 173 6.93 -15.45 -1.80
N VAL A 174 7.63 -14.84 -2.73
CA VAL A 174 7.98 -13.40 -2.71
C VAL A 174 7.10 -12.65 -3.70
N CYS A 175 6.66 -11.46 -3.33
CA CYS A 175 6.00 -10.54 -4.26
C CYS A 175 6.27 -9.08 -3.93
N ALA A 176 6.14 -8.23 -4.94
CA ALA A 176 6.07 -6.79 -4.74
C ALA A 176 4.70 -6.44 -4.13
N ILE A 177 4.72 -5.66 -3.05
CA ILE A 177 3.51 -5.10 -2.43
C ILE A 177 3.14 -3.80 -3.16
N ASP A 178 4.09 -2.85 -3.21
CA ASP A 178 4.01 -1.59 -3.95
C ASP A 178 5.41 -1.17 -4.43
N ASP A 179 5.59 0.09 -4.78
CA ASP A 179 6.88 0.62 -5.24
C ASP A 179 7.93 0.60 -4.12
N THR A 180 7.51 0.73 -2.86
CA THR A 180 8.38 0.78 -1.68
C THR A 180 8.64 -0.59 -1.09
N TRP A 181 7.64 -1.47 -1.02
CA TRP A 181 7.66 -2.68 -0.23
C TRP A 181 7.72 -3.96 -1.06
N SER A 182 8.57 -4.88 -0.66
CA SER A 182 8.54 -6.30 -1.04
C SER A 182 8.01 -7.12 0.12
N GLY A 183 7.40 -8.26 -0.14
CA GLY A 183 6.87 -9.15 0.89
C GLY A 183 7.27 -10.61 0.65
N LEU A 184 7.57 -11.32 1.74
CA LEU A 184 7.82 -12.76 1.78
C LEU A 184 6.70 -13.44 2.58
N ARG A 185 6.04 -14.40 1.95
CA ARG A 185 5.03 -15.22 2.59
C ARG A 185 5.67 -16.36 3.35
N LEU A 186 5.35 -16.45 4.64
CA LEU A 186 5.75 -17.52 5.53
C LEU A 186 4.54 -18.35 5.94
N MET A 187 4.73 -19.65 6.05
CA MET A 187 3.75 -20.59 6.60
C MET A 187 4.44 -21.52 7.59
N VAL A 188 3.70 -22.06 8.55
CA VAL A 188 4.24 -23.08 9.46
C VAL A 188 4.55 -24.36 8.69
N ARG A 189 5.78 -24.88 8.86
CA ARG A 189 6.22 -26.13 8.24
C ARG A 189 5.28 -27.27 8.64
N ARG A 190 4.91 -28.13 7.68
CA ARG A 190 3.95 -29.22 7.93
C ARG A 190 4.36 -30.14 9.09
N THR A 191 5.64 -30.44 9.23
CA THR A 191 6.19 -31.27 10.33
C THR A 191 6.06 -30.60 11.70
N ASN A 192 5.92 -29.27 11.74
CA ASN A 192 5.84 -28.48 12.98
C ASN A 192 4.40 -28.07 13.32
N ARG A 193 3.43 -28.54 12.53
CA ARG A 193 2.00 -28.29 12.81
C ARG A 193 1.55 -29.23 13.89
N LYS A 194 0.81 -28.72 14.88
CA LYS A 194 0.12 -29.56 15.86
C LYS A 194 -0.91 -30.38 15.10
N LEU A 195 -0.91 -31.70 15.33
CA LEU A 195 -1.94 -32.54 14.78
C LEU A 195 -3.29 -32.04 15.31
N THR A 196 -4.09 -31.47 14.44
CA THR A 196 -5.47 -31.12 14.78
C THR A 196 -6.21 -32.44 14.91
N THR A 197 -6.34 -32.95 16.12
CA THR A 197 -7.23 -34.08 16.39
C THR A 197 -8.64 -33.54 16.14
N THR A 198 -9.16 -33.82 14.96
CA THR A 198 -10.59 -33.65 14.66
C THR A 198 -11.35 -34.57 15.57
N LYS A 199 -12.06 -33.98 16.54
CA LYS A 199 -12.99 -34.70 17.44
C LYS A 199 -14.35 -34.64 16.79
#